data_a53d23dfef952a70377fa37479fa0a8b
#
_entry.id   a53d23dfef952a70377fa37479fa0a8b
#
_cell.length_a   1.000
_cell.length_b   1.000
_cell.length_c   1.000
_cell.angle_alpha   90.00
_cell.angle_beta   90.00
_cell.angle_gamma   90.00
#
_symmetry.space_group_name_H-M   'P 1'
#
loop_
_entity.id
_entity.type
_entity.pdbx_description
1 polymer ?
#
loop_
_entity_poly.entity_id
_entity_poly.type
_entity_poly.pdbx_seq_one_letter_code
_entity_poly.pdbx_strand_id
1 'polypeptide(L)'
;MTRITGLATGLDVDSVVQETMQAYQTKIDTVDQQKMVLELQQEMYREVIKDCRDFYDKYFNVGKSDSILLQRNWGTTTFESASSAVTVTSSGGAEAANYSVEVTSLAKAASYTMPVNDAKGTFYINNVKIEIDETTSTSEKVIAINEALKNSGVTAKYSEFSKGIVFTTDKLGADQSISISEAKTETKKGEFFKDLESKFNAITSDEDKKKFEIEVAGKNITVDLSEGFSQGKIEEAMKKEGVYVKQGENGEYTVSERGNEKNKVNGTNCEAIIYKDGEKYEVSGSNSNSITLDGVTFKFNNVTSEKVNITSKTDVTKAKDNIVKFVNDYNTLMEKLNTLISEKRDSSYMPLTNAQKEEMSEKEIELWEKKVKVGQLSRDSDLTRIRNAMKTAMSSLVGSSGQSLKSFGITAVTDYSGTKNGTFSIDEDKLTKALENNPEDVMKVFINNSDDASEKGVLQQLKSIFDKETQNSTGSLIKKAGIEGSATASNNTLTRRIAQYETKISRMETLFATKQQALYSKYARLETLMNNLNNQSSSLTSMFSS
;
A
#
# COMPACT_ATOMS: atom_id res chain seq x y z
N MET A 1 12.96 28.75 -55.91
CA MET A 1 13.17 28.23 -57.31
C MET A 1 12.57 29.23 -58.28
N THR A 2 13.27 29.52 -59.37
CA THR A 2 12.72 30.38 -60.45
C THR A 2 11.61 29.61 -61.13
N ARG A 3 10.39 30.10 -61.14
CA ARG A 3 9.24 29.47 -61.78
C ARG A 3 9.47 29.49 -63.30
N ILE A 4 9.51 28.32 -63.92
CA ILE A 4 9.69 28.22 -65.40
C ILE A 4 8.30 28.31 -66.02
N THR A 5 8.02 29.42 -66.69
CA THR A 5 6.66 29.80 -67.12
C THR A 5 6.23 29.14 -68.43
N GLY A 6 7.06 28.30 -69.08
CA GLY A 6 6.71 27.59 -70.31
C GLY A 6 6.33 28.47 -71.50
N LEU A 7 6.71 29.74 -71.48
CA LEU A 7 6.30 30.77 -72.45
C LEU A 7 6.76 30.46 -73.89
N ALA A 8 7.87 29.77 -74.05
CA ALA A 8 8.41 29.44 -75.37
C ALA A 8 7.95 28.06 -75.88
N THR A 9 7.72 27.12 -75.00
CA THR A 9 7.29 25.75 -75.34
C THR A 9 5.78 25.56 -75.27
N GLY A 10 5.03 26.42 -74.57
CA GLY A 10 3.60 26.26 -74.29
C GLY A 10 3.31 25.12 -73.28
N LEU A 11 4.34 24.53 -72.66
CA LEU A 11 4.21 23.45 -71.69
C LEU A 11 4.09 24.00 -70.28
N ASP A 12 3.13 23.52 -69.50
CA ASP A 12 3.12 23.69 -68.04
C ASP A 12 4.18 22.75 -67.45
N VAL A 13 5.40 23.30 -67.27
CA VAL A 13 6.56 22.52 -66.78
C VAL A 13 6.30 22.05 -65.35
N ASP A 14 5.60 22.81 -64.53
CA ASP A 14 5.31 22.41 -63.13
C ASP A 14 4.42 21.15 -63.12
N SER A 15 3.34 21.14 -63.93
CA SER A 15 2.44 20.00 -64.05
C SER A 15 3.16 18.75 -64.60
N VAL A 16 3.98 18.90 -65.64
CA VAL A 16 4.73 17.79 -66.25
C VAL A 16 5.77 17.18 -65.27
N VAL A 17 6.48 18.05 -64.52
CA VAL A 17 7.42 17.58 -63.48
C VAL A 17 6.65 16.90 -62.37
N GLN A 18 5.53 17.46 -61.89
CA GLN A 18 4.72 16.88 -60.84
C GLN A 18 4.17 15.50 -61.23
N GLU A 19 3.58 15.36 -62.42
CA GLU A 19 3.10 14.05 -62.93
C GLU A 19 4.22 13.01 -63.04
N THR A 20 5.40 13.41 -63.57
CA THR A 20 6.57 12.56 -63.69
C THR A 20 7.08 12.09 -62.31
N MET A 21 7.04 12.97 -61.34
CA MET A 21 7.51 12.70 -59.97
C MET A 21 6.48 11.92 -59.11
N GLN A 22 5.19 11.90 -59.49
CA GLN A 22 4.13 11.23 -58.73
C GLN A 22 4.43 9.73 -58.48
N ALA A 23 4.98 9.02 -59.48
CA ALA A 23 5.36 7.61 -59.30
C ALA A 23 6.47 7.40 -58.25
N TYR A 24 7.35 8.38 -58.06
CA TYR A 24 8.37 8.34 -57.02
C TYR A 24 7.77 8.68 -55.65
N GLN A 25 6.84 9.67 -55.62
CA GLN A 25 6.11 10.02 -54.39
C GLN A 25 5.30 8.83 -53.87
N THR A 26 4.53 8.15 -54.73
CA THR A 26 3.77 6.94 -54.37
C THR A 26 4.65 5.85 -53.74
N LYS A 27 5.91 5.71 -54.22
CA LYS A 27 6.85 4.76 -53.58
C LYS A 27 7.30 5.19 -52.20
N ILE A 28 7.51 6.49 -51.99
CA ILE A 28 7.84 7.04 -50.67
C ILE A 28 6.65 6.82 -49.73
N ASP A 29 5.45 7.18 -50.15
CA ASP A 29 4.20 7.02 -49.39
C ASP A 29 3.95 5.57 -48.98
N THR A 30 4.20 4.61 -49.91
CA THR A 30 4.08 3.18 -49.60
C THR A 30 5.05 2.74 -48.50
N VAL A 31 6.29 3.24 -48.50
CA VAL A 31 7.29 2.90 -47.49
C VAL A 31 6.94 3.59 -46.16
N ASP A 32 6.44 4.83 -46.20
CA ASP A 32 5.98 5.55 -45.00
C ASP A 32 4.76 4.86 -44.38
N GLN A 33 3.77 4.44 -45.16
CA GLN A 33 2.63 3.66 -44.69
C GLN A 33 3.08 2.33 -44.05
N GLN A 34 4.12 1.67 -44.55
CA GLN A 34 4.71 0.48 -43.91
C GLN A 34 5.36 0.80 -42.58
N LYS A 35 6.02 1.97 -42.44
CA LYS A 35 6.55 2.48 -41.17
C LYS A 35 5.41 2.71 -40.17
N MET A 36 4.36 3.44 -40.58
CA MET A 36 3.18 3.72 -39.75
C MET A 36 2.49 2.43 -39.27
N VAL A 37 2.46 1.36 -40.09
CA VAL A 37 1.97 0.03 -39.65
C VAL A 37 2.82 -0.52 -38.49
N LEU A 38 4.15 -0.38 -38.55
CA LEU A 38 5.03 -0.84 -37.46
C LEU A 38 4.85 -0.02 -36.19
N GLU A 39 4.66 1.28 -36.32
CA GLU A 39 4.35 2.20 -35.22
C GLU A 39 3.03 1.79 -34.54
N LEU A 40 1.99 1.55 -35.32
CA LEU A 40 0.70 1.08 -34.84
C LEU A 40 0.80 -0.29 -34.14
N GLN A 41 1.53 -1.23 -34.72
CA GLN A 41 1.79 -2.52 -34.09
C GLN A 41 2.54 -2.37 -32.77
N GLN A 42 3.51 -1.44 -32.69
CA GLN A 42 4.26 -1.17 -31.47
C GLN A 42 3.34 -0.61 -30.38
N GLU A 43 2.46 0.33 -30.72
CA GLU A 43 1.46 0.87 -29.82
C GLU A 43 0.53 -0.24 -29.28
N MET A 44 -0.01 -1.09 -30.16
CA MET A 44 -0.88 -2.19 -29.76
C MET A 44 -0.18 -3.20 -28.83
N TYR A 45 1.09 -3.52 -29.05
CA TYR A 45 1.87 -4.34 -28.12
C TYR A 45 2.09 -3.66 -26.78
N ARG A 46 2.34 -2.36 -26.76
CA ARG A 46 2.48 -1.57 -25.52
C ARG A 46 1.19 -1.55 -24.73
N GLU A 47 0.04 -1.45 -25.39
CA GLU A 47 -1.27 -1.60 -24.74
C GLU A 47 -1.41 -2.98 -24.08
N VAL A 48 -1.05 -4.06 -24.79
CA VAL A 48 -1.09 -5.42 -24.21
C VAL A 48 -0.12 -5.57 -23.04
N ILE A 49 1.10 -5.04 -23.16
CA ILE A 49 2.08 -5.04 -22.05
C ILE A 49 1.51 -4.32 -20.84
N LYS A 50 0.90 -3.15 -21.06
CA LYS A 50 0.29 -2.36 -20.00
C LYS A 50 -0.84 -3.15 -19.31
N ASP A 51 -1.76 -3.74 -20.06
CA ASP A 51 -2.88 -4.51 -19.50
C ASP A 51 -2.37 -5.71 -18.68
N CYS A 52 -1.36 -6.42 -19.18
CA CYS A 52 -0.73 -7.53 -18.46
C CYS A 52 -0.03 -7.06 -17.17
N ARG A 53 0.61 -5.90 -17.18
CA ARG A 53 1.27 -5.33 -16.01
C ARG A 53 0.26 -4.82 -14.99
N ASP A 54 -0.80 -4.17 -15.43
CA ASP A 54 -1.89 -3.70 -14.57
C ASP A 54 -2.59 -4.90 -13.88
N PHE A 55 -2.83 -5.98 -14.65
CA PHE A 55 -3.36 -7.23 -14.11
C PHE A 55 -2.40 -7.86 -13.09
N TYR A 56 -1.10 -7.92 -13.43
CA TYR A 56 -0.07 -8.41 -12.52
C TYR A 56 -0.01 -7.62 -11.22
N ASP A 57 0.04 -6.29 -11.31
CA ASP A 57 0.11 -5.42 -10.14
C ASP A 57 -1.12 -5.54 -9.25
N LYS A 58 -2.30 -5.74 -9.86
CA LYS A 58 -3.56 -5.91 -9.14
C LYS A 58 -3.61 -7.22 -8.34
N TYR A 59 -3.15 -8.33 -8.91
CA TYR A 59 -3.39 -9.66 -8.34
C TYR A 59 -2.14 -10.32 -7.75
N PHE A 60 -0.95 -10.04 -8.25
CA PHE A 60 0.27 -10.74 -7.88
C PHE A 60 1.28 -9.90 -7.08
N ASN A 61 1.02 -8.62 -6.89
CA ASN A 61 1.87 -7.75 -6.09
C ASN A 61 1.63 -8.00 -4.60
N VAL A 62 2.51 -8.78 -3.97
CA VAL A 62 2.43 -9.11 -2.53
C VAL A 62 2.68 -7.92 -1.60
N GLY A 63 3.15 -6.80 -2.13
CA GLY A 63 3.25 -5.54 -1.38
C GLY A 63 1.90 -4.88 -1.11
N LYS A 64 0.84 -5.29 -1.80
CA LYS A 64 -0.52 -4.81 -1.58
C LYS A 64 -1.23 -5.69 -0.54
N SER A 65 -1.89 -5.06 0.43
CA SER A 65 -2.59 -5.75 1.53
C SER A 65 -3.75 -6.64 1.07
N ASP A 66 -4.32 -6.34 -0.10
CA ASP A 66 -5.45 -7.03 -0.72
C ASP A 66 -5.04 -8.04 -1.82
N SER A 67 -3.74 -8.27 -1.99
CA SER A 67 -3.24 -9.26 -2.96
C SER A 67 -3.85 -10.64 -2.72
N ILE A 68 -4.38 -11.25 -3.80
CA ILE A 68 -4.97 -12.59 -3.75
C ILE A 68 -3.94 -13.69 -3.43
N LEU A 69 -2.63 -13.40 -3.57
CA LEU A 69 -1.57 -14.32 -3.20
C LEU A 69 -1.32 -14.40 -1.70
N LEU A 70 -1.84 -13.47 -0.91
CA LEU A 70 -1.67 -13.46 0.53
C LEU A 70 -2.70 -14.38 1.21
N GLN A 71 -2.24 -15.38 1.94
CA GLN A 71 -3.08 -16.36 2.64
C GLN A 71 -4.16 -15.72 3.51
N ARG A 72 -3.85 -14.62 4.18
CA ARG A 72 -4.80 -13.87 5.04
C ARG A 72 -6.03 -13.31 4.28
N ASN A 73 -6.04 -13.31 2.95
CA ASN A 73 -7.16 -12.84 2.13
C ASN A 73 -8.09 -13.97 1.67
N TRP A 74 -7.83 -15.22 2.09
CA TRP A 74 -8.59 -16.41 1.66
C TRP A 74 -9.67 -16.87 2.63
N GLY A 75 -9.63 -16.40 3.84
CA GLY A 75 -10.67 -16.63 4.82
C GLY A 75 -10.34 -15.84 6.08
N THR A 76 -11.31 -15.21 6.65
CA THR A 76 -11.23 -14.63 7.97
C THR A 76 -12.11 -15.47 8.87
N THR A 77 -11.50 -16.20 9.81
CA THR A 77 -12.27 -16.85 10.84
C THR A 77 -12.84 -15.76 11.75
N THR A 78 -14.14 -15.64 11.79
CA THR A 78 -14.86 -14.79 12.72
C THR A 78 -15.37 -15.66 13.88
N PHE A 79 -15.48 -15.03 15.05
CA PHE A 79 -15.93 -15.71 16.25
C PHE A 79 -17.19 -15.02 16.79
N GLU A 80 -18.22 -15.80 17.07
CA GLU A 80 -19.44 -15.34 17.72
C GLU A 80 -19.42 -15.80 19.16
N SER A 81 -19.50 -14.84 20.10
CA SER A 81 -19.60 -15.13 21.52
C SER A 81 -21.07 -15.20 21.95
N ALA A 82 -21.44 -16.23 22.68
CA ALA A 82 -22.77 -16.38 23.25
C ALA A 82 -23.14 -15.30 24.31
N SER A 83 -22.18 -14.49 24.75
CA SER A 83 -22.38 -13.43 25.74
C SER A 83 -21.47 -12.24 25.48
N SER A 84 -21.99 -11.03 25.71
CA SER A 84 -21.20 -9.79 25.68
C SER A 84 -20.13 -9.70 26.78
N ALA A 85 -20.13 -10.62 27.75
CA ALA A 85 -19.10 -10.70 28.78
C ALA A 85 -17.70 -10.98 28.18
N VAL A 86 -17.64 -11.67 27.05
CA VAL A 86 -16.41 -11.95 26.33
C VAL A 86 -16.59 -11.55 24.87
N THR A 87 -15.72 -10.71 24.35
CA THR A 87 -15.62 -10.40 22.92
C THR A 87 -14.40 -11.05 22.33
N VAL A 88 -14.52 -11.57 21.11
CA VAL A 88 -13.41 -12.27 20.44
C VAL A 88 -13.19 -11.67 19.05
N THR A 89 -11.92 -11.44 18.73
CA THR A 89 -11.49 -11.00 17.41
C THR A 89 -10.35 -11.88 16.92
N SER A 90 -10.30 -12.14 15.61
CA SER A 90 -9.20 -12.89 15.01
C SER A 90 -8.27 -11.97 14.22
N SER A 91 -6.99 -12.28 14.25
CA SER A 91 -6.02 -11.82 13.27
C SER A 91 -6.02 -12.78 12.08
N GLY A 92 -5.62 -12.31 10.88
CA GLY A 92 -5.56 -13.17 9.70
C GLY A 92 -4.69 -14.41 9.94
N GLY A 93 -5.26 -15.60 9.72
CA GLY A 93 -4.60 -16.90 9.93
C GLY A 93 -5.02 -17.62 11.21
N ALA A 94 -6.00 -17.11 11.98
CA ALA A 94 -6.58 -17.86 13.09
C ALA A 94 -7.36 -19.08 12.55
N GLU A 95 -7.07 -20.26 13.10
CA GLU A 95 -7.79 -21.47 12.77
C GLU A 95 -9.22 -21.45 13.31
N ALA A 96 -10.12 -22.07 12.58
CA ALA A 96 -11.49 -22.27 13.04
C ALA A 96 -11.49 -23.27 14.21
N ALA A 97 -11.89 -22.81 15.38
CA ALA A 97 -12.02 -23.65 16.58
C ALA A 97 -13.16 -23.12 17.46
N ASN A 98 -13.75 -24.00 18.25
CA ASN A 98 -14.72 -23.62 19.25
C ASN A 98 -14.01 -23.42 20.59
N TYR A 99 -14.35 -22.34 21.26
CA TYR A 99 -13.82 -22.05 22.58
C TYR A 99 -14.93 -21.96 23.61
N SER A 100 -14.61 -22.16 24.85
CA SER A 100 -15.44 -21.71 25.97
C SER A 100 -14.59 -20.97 26.97
N VAL A 101 -15.13 -19.88 27.51
CA VAL A 101 -14.39 -18.96 28.40
C VAL A 101 -15.14 -18.76 29.71
N GLU A 102 -14.40 -18.85 30.79
CA GLU A 102 -14.87 -18.57 32.14
C GLU A 102 -14.02 -17.44 32.71
N VAL A 103 -14.65 -16.34 33.13
CA VAL A 103 -13.98 -15.17 33.68
C VAL A 103 -14.40 -15.01 35.14
N THR A 104 -13.47 -15.20 36.05
CA THR A 104 -13.73 -15.12 37.52
C THR A 104 -13.41 -13.76 38.10
N SER A 105 -12.46 -13.03 37.51
CA SER A 105 -12.10 -11.68 37.94
C SER A 105 -11.64 -10.84 36.74
N LEU A 106 -11.86 -9.53 36.81
CA LEU A 106 -11.30 -8.56 35.86
C LEU A 106 -10.15 -7.79 36.49
N ALA A 107 -9.17 -7.46 35.70
CA ALA A 107 -8.17 -6.49 36.08
C ALA A 107 -8.84 -5.12 36.21
N LYS A 108 -8.65 -4.49 37.37
CA LYS A 108 -9.14 -3.14 37.67
C LYS A 108 -8.03 -2.28 38.25
N ALA A 109 -8.09 -1.00 37.95
CA ALA A 109 -7.27 -0.01 38.63
C ALA A 109 -7.64 0.07 40.10
N ALA A 110 -6.70 0.41 40.97
CA ALA A 110 -7.05 0.87 42.29
C ALA A 110 -7.84 2.19 42.17
N SER A 111 -8.96 2.27 42.89
CA SER A 111 -9.80 3.48 42.87
C SER A 111 -10.29 3.79 44.27
N TYR A 112 -10.13 5.06 44.69
CA TYR A 112 -10.56 5.56 45.96
C TYR A 112 -11.32 6.88 45.79
N THR A 113 -12.47 7.01 46.41
CA THR A 113 -13.27 8.24 46.43
C THR A 113 -13.12 8.98 47.74
N MET A 114 -12.59 10.19 47.68
CA MET A 114 -12.46 11.09 48.83
C MET A 114 -13.59 12.13 48.79
N PRO A 115 -14.36 12.31 49.87
CA PRO A 115 -15.29 13.44 49.96
C PRO A 115 -14.58 14.77 49.70
N VAL A 116 -15.21 15.70 48.98
CA VAL A 116 -14.58 17.01 48.65
C VAL A 116 -14.13 17.77 49.89
N ASN A 117 -14.89 17.67 50.98
CA ASN A 117 -14.60 18.36 52.25
C ASN A 117 -13.38 17.79 52.99
N ASP A 118 -13.00 16.53 52.68
CA ASP A 118 -11.83 15.87 53.26
C ASP A 118 -10.54 16.19 52.48
N ALA A 119 -10.68 16.69 51.25
CA ALA A 119 -9.57 17.17 50.44
C ALA A 119 -9.16 18.58 50.86
N LYS A 120 -8.53 18.71 52.03
CA LYS A 120 -8.05 19.96 52.60
C LYS A 120 -6.82 19.75 53.49
N GLY A 121 -6.05 20.81 53.67
CA GLY A 121 -4.81 20.76 54.45
C GLY A 121 -3.73 19.95 53.73
N THR A 122 -2.85 19.32 54.52
CA THR A 122 -1.77 18.48 53.99
C THR A 122 -2.10 17.00 54.19
N PHE A 123 -2.05 16.23 53.11
CA PHE A 123 -2.21 14.78 53.13
C PHE A 123 -1.32 14.14 52.06
N TYR A 124 -1.19 12.83 52.10
CA TYR A 124 -0.37 12.08 51.14
C TYR A 124 -1.21 11.09 50.35
N ILE A 125 -0.98 11.04 49.04
CA ILE A 125 -1.42 9.95 48.19
C ILE A 125 -0.15 9.15 47.82
N ASN A 126 -0.07 7.89 48.25
CA ASN A 126 1.15 7.11 48.25
C ASN A 126 2.28 7.90 48.97
N ASN A 127 3.34 8.25 48.30
CA ASN A 127 4.43 9.07 48.86
C ASN A 127 4.39 10.54 48.40
N VAL A 128 3.35 10.94 47.66
CA VAL A 128 3.23 12.29 47.13
C VAL A 128 2.48 13.17 48.12
N LYS A 129 3.12 14.25 48.56
CA LYS A 129 2.53 15.29 49.41
C LYS A 129 1.57 16.15 48.60
N ILE A 130 0.38 16.38 49.14
CA ILE A 130 -0.65 17.23 48.55
C ILE A 130 -1.00 18.29 49.59
N GLU A 131 -0.99 19.56 49.18
CA GLU A 131 -1.36 20.71 50.01
C GLU A 131 -2.55 21.43 49.36
N ILE A 132 -3.68 21.50 50.05
CA ILE A 132 -4.92 22.13 49.59
C ILE A 132 -5.40 23.14 50.58
N ASP A 133 -5.62 24.37 50.13
CA ASP A 133 -6.22 25.41 50.94
C ASP A 133 -7.71 25.12 51.18
N GLU A 134 -8.22 25.43 52.38
CA GLU A 134 -9.62 25.18 52.73
C GLU A 134 -10.60 25.98 51.86
N THR A 135 -10.18 27.14 51.36
CA THR A 135 -10.99 28.07 50.56
C THR A 135 -11.05 27.72 49.07
N THR A 136 -10.25 26.74 48.62
CA THR A 136 -10.11 26.37 47.23
C THR A 136 -11.39 25.71 46.70
N SER A 137 -11.84 26.11 45.52
CA SER A 137 -12.98 25.48 44.82
C SER A 137 -12.68 24.02 44.41
N THR A 138 -13.72 23.22 44.24
CA THR A 138 -13.57 21.80 43.85
C THR A 138 -12.74 21.61 42.57
N SER A 139 -12.93 22.48 41.56
CA SER A 139 -12.16 22.47 40.33
C SER A 139 -10.68 22.73 40.57
N GLU A 140 -10.37 23.75 41.35
CA GLU A 140 -8.98 24.12 41.66
C GLU A 140 -8.29 23.05 42.51
N LYS A 141 -9.04 22.43 43.47
CA LYS A 141 -8.55 21.26 44.22
C LYS A 141 -8.10 20.14 43.30
N VAL A 142 -8.91 19.76 42.32
CA VAL A 142 -8.59 18.70 41.38
C VAL A 142 -7.37 19.05 40.54
N ILE A 143 -7.22 20.30 40.10
CA ILE A 143 -6.06 20.79 39.37
C ILE A 143 -4.80 20.69 40.23
N ALA A 144 -4.82 21.23 41.43
CA ALA A 144 -3.68 21.21 42.36
C ALA A 144 -3.26 19.77 42.73
N ILE A 145 -4.22 18.88 42.94
CA ILE A 145 -3.98 17.47 43.23
C ILE A 145 -3.29 16.80 42.03
N ASN A 146 -3.78 17.00 40.82
CA ASN A 146 -3.18 16.37 39.62
C ASN A 146 -1.79 16.96 39.32
N GLU A 147 -1.56 18.23 39.61
CA GLU A 147 -0.23 18.81 39.46
C GLU A 147 0.77 18.17 40.45
N ALA A 148 0.36 17.96 41.71
CA ALA A 148 1.17 17.24 42.68
C ALA A 148 1.40 15.77 42.29
N LEU A 149 0.38 15.10 41.76
CA LEU A 149 0.43 13.70 41.35
C LEU A 149 1.11 13.47 39.97
N LYS A 150 1.57 14.51 39.30
CA LYS A 150 2.25 14.39 38.02
C LYS A 150 3.38 13.35 38.09
N ASN A 151 3.34 12.36 37.20
CA ASN A 151 4.27 11.23 37.15
C ASN A 151 4.18 10.22 38.33
N SER A 152 3.14 10.28 39.14
CA SER A 152 2.92 9.31 40.24
C SER A 152 2.19 8.04 39.78
N GLY A 153 1.62 8.01 38.56
CA GLY A 153 0.76 6.94 38.08
C GLY A 153 -0.64 6.95 38.72
N VAL A 154 -1.05 8.07 39.35
CA VAL A 154 -2.39 8.27 39.90
C VAL A 154 -2.98 9.55 39.34
N THR A 155 -4.23 9.50 38.91
CA THR A 155 -5.01 10.65 38.45
C THR A 155 -6.21 10.90 39.36
N ALA A 156 -6.62 12.17 39.50
CA ALA A 156 -7.78 12.59 40.28
C ALA A 156 -8.83 13.25 39.39
N LYS A 157 -10.11 12.91 39.59
CA LYS A 157 -11.25 13.53 38.89
C LYS A 157 -12.40 13.74 39.85
N TYR A 158 -13.12 14.86 39.73
CA TYR A 158 -14.39 15.02 40.42
C TYR A 158 -15.47 14.16 39.76
N SER A 159 -16.24 13.47 40.57
CA SER A 159 -17.37 12.65 40.13
C SER A 159 -18.68 13.21 40.66
N GLU A 160 -19.57 13.61 39.76
CA GLU A 160 -20.93 14.07 40.11
C GLU A 160 -21.76 12.94 40.74
N PHE A 161 -21.53 11.68 40.39
CA PHE A 161 -22.22 10.52 40.93
C PHE A 161 -21.87 10.26 42.40
N SER A 162 -20.57 10.24 42.70
CA SER A 162 -20.10 10.00 44.09
C SER A 162 -19.98 11.27 44.89
N LYS A 163 -20.17 12.46 44.30
CA LYS A 163 -19.97 13.81 44.90
C LYS A 163 -18.63 13.94 45.62
N GLY A 164 -17.60 13.30 45.05
CA GLY A 164 -16.27 13.22 45.64
C GLY A 164 -15.17 13.32 44.59
N ILE A 165 -13.92 13.44 45.06
CA ILE A 165 -12.72 13.36 44.23
C ILE A 165 -12.32 11.89 44.13
N VAL A 166 -12.39 11.31 42.91
CA VAL A 166 -12.03 9.93 42.64
C VAL A 166 -10.57 9.91 42.19
N PHE A 167 -9.75 9.20 42.95
CA PHE A 167 -8.36 8.87 42.59
C PHE A 167 -8.35 7.52 41.91
N THR A 168 -7.61 7.40 40.81
CA THR A 168 -7.51 6.15 40.05
C THR A 168 -6.07 5.94 39.60
N THR A 169 -5.55 4.73 39.71
CA THR A 169 -4.23 4.41 39.16
C THR A 169 -4.31 4.31 37.61
N ASP A 170 -3.27 4.77 36.93
CA ASP A 170 -3.22 4.77 35.44
C ASP A 170 -3.13 3.35 34.87
N LYS A 171 -2.66 2.39 35.66
CA LYS A 171 -2.54 0.98 35.30
C LYS A 171 -3.53 0.13 36.08
N LEU A 172 -3.92 -0.99 35.49
CA LEU A 172 -4.72 -2.04 36.12
C LEU A 172 -3.80 -3.01 36.87
N GLY A 173 -4.37 -3.80 37.79
CA GLY A 173 -3.68 -4.90 38.44
C GLY A 173 -3.61 -4.80 39.96
N ALA A 174 -3.45 -5.92 40.63
CA ALA A 174 -3.37 -6.02 42.08
C ALA A 174 -2.07 -5.42 42.65
N ASP A 175 -1.06 -5.22 41.85
CA ASP A 175 0.19 -4.53 42.16
C ASP A 175 0.00 -3.00 42.26
N GLN A 176 -1.10 -2.49 41.74
CA GLN A 176 -1.46 -1.08 41.80
C GLN A 176 -2.22 -0.79 43.11
N SER A 177 -1.83 0.27 43.79
CA SER A 177 -2.51 0.68 45.05
C SER A 177 -2.58 2.18 45.21
N ILE A 178 -3.63 2.63 45.88
CA ILE A 178 -3.78 3.99 46.36
C ILE A 178 -3.82 3.94 47.89
N SER A 179 -2.88 4.60 48.51
CA SER A 179 -2.80 4.73 49.97
C SER A 179 -2.96 6.21 50.33
N ILE A 180 -3.91 6.49 51.20
CA ILE A 180 -4.17 7.82 51.72
C ILE A 180 -3.60 7.88 53.14
N SER A 181 -2.75 8.86 53.41
CA SER A 181 -2.15 9.05 54.72
C SER A 181 -2.25 10.49 55.17
N GLU A 182 -2.33 10.70 56.47
CA GLU A 182 -2.16 12.02 57.04
C GLU A 182 -0.73 12.52 56.88
N ALA A 183 -0.53 13.82 56.98
CA ALA A 183 0.78 14.40 57.14
C ALA A 183 1.20 14.41 58.60
N LYS A 184 2.40 13.97 58.88
CA LYS A 184 3.10 14.25 60.14
C LYS A 184 4.10 15.37 59.87
N THR A 185 3.96 16.47 60.57
CA THR A 185 4.77 17.67 60.38
C THR A 185 5.51 18.02 61.64
N GLU A 186 6.81 18.26 61.50
CA GLU A 186 7.69 18.68 62.62
C GLU A 186 8.48 19.91 62.18
N THR A 187 8.47 20.97 63.04
CA THR A 187 9.29 22.17 62.82
C THR A 187 10.56 22.09 63.64
N LYS A 188 11.71 22.30 63.00
CA LYS A 188 13.05 22.25 63.58
C LYS A 188 13.77 23.59 63.37
N LYS A 189 14.68 23.93 64.28
CA LYS A 189 15.57 25.08 64.10
C LYS A 189 16.79 24.69 63.28
N GLY A 190 17.23 25.59 62.39
CA GLY A 190 18.39 25.41 61.56
C GLY A 190 18.12 25.72 60.09
N GLU A 191 19.19 25.64 59.26
CA GLU A 191 19.13 25.79 57.80
C GLU A 191 19.45 24.44 57.12
N PHE A 192 18.43 23.60 56.97
CA PHE A 192 18.57 22.18 56.57
C PHE A 192 19.51 21.94 55.40
N PHE A 193 19.28 22.62 54.29
CA PHE A 193 20.10 22.40 53.07
C PHE A 193 21.53 22.96 53.23
N LYS A 194 21.70 24.04 53.95
CA LYS A 194 23.04 24.63 54.21
C LYS A 194 23.88 23.76 55.13
N ASP A 195 23.21 23.12 56.11
CA ASP A 195 23.85 22.14 56.98
C ASP A 195 24.29 20.90 56.20
N LEU A 196 23.48 20.43 55.25
CA LEU A 196 23.83 19.34 54.36
C LEU A 196 24.98 19.72 53.39
N GLU A 197 24.99 20.91 52.83
CA GLU A 197 26.05 21.43 52.00
C GLU A 197 27.36 21.49 52.74
N SER A 198 27.34 21.95 54.01
CA SER A 198 28.52 21.97 54.87
C SER A 198 29.07 20.56 55.12
N LYS A 199 28.19 19.59 55.38
CA LYS A 199 28.58 18.16 55.50
C LYS A 199 29.16 17.60 54.20
N PHE A 200 28.55 17.90 53.07
CA PHE A 200 29.03 17.47 51.77
C PHE A 200 30.44 18.01 51.45
N ASN A 201 30.66 19.29 51.71
CA ASN A 201 31.95 19.96 51.50
C ASN A 201 33.09 19.40 52.38
N ALA A 202 32.75 18.73 53.48
CA ALA A 202 33.74 18.05 54.33
C ALA A 202 34.14 16.67 53.80
N ILE A 203 33.46 16.12 52.80
CA ILE A 203 33.75 14.82 52.17
C ILE A 203 34.79 14.98 51.08
N THR A 204 35.89 14.26 51.20
CA THR A 204 37.02 14.28 50.24
C THR A 204 37.00 13.11 49.26
N SER A 205 36.31 12.03 49.60
CA SER A 205 36.20 10.83 48.77
C SER A 205 35.06 10.90 47.77
N ASP A 206 35.30 10.63 46.47
CA ASP A 206 34.25 10.59 45.44
C ASP A 206 33.30 9.41 45.65
N GLU A 207 33.77 8.33 46.32
CA GLU A 207 32.94 7.16 46.62
C GLU A 207 31.90 7.49 47.72
N ASP A 208 32.31 8.28 48.73
CA ASP A 208 31.40 8.73 49.77
C ASP A 208 30.40 9.79 49.26
N LYS A 209 30.80 10.60 48.29
CA LYS A 209 29.89 11.51 47.57
C LYS A 209 28.81 10.79 46.77
N LYS A 210 29.13 9.62 46.21
CA LYS A 210 28.13 8.76 45.52
C LYS A 210 27.10 8.15 46.50
N LYS A 211 27.48 8.03 47.76
CA LYS A 211 26.63 7.44 48.81
C LYS A 211 26.35 8.42 49.92
N PHE A 212 26.05 9.69 49.55
CA PHE A 212 25.78 10.73 50.54
C PHE A 212 24.51 10.38 51.32
N GLU A 213 24.63 10.20 52.62
CA GLU A 213 23.53 9.82 53.50
C GLU A 213 22.93 11.04 54.21
N ILE A 214 21.61 11.09 54.17
CA ILE A 214 20.79 12.12 54.80
C ILE A 214 19.87 11.46 55.82
N GLU A 215 20.03 11.82 57.10
CA GLU A 215 19.10 11.40 58.14
C GLU A 215 18.03 12.48 58.31
N VAL A 216 16.79 12.14 57.95
CA VAL A 216 15.64 13.03 58.07
C VAL A 216 14.37 12.24 58.37
N ALA A 217 13.56 12.73 59.33
CA ALA A 217 12.33 12.05 59.77
C ALA A 217 12.55 10.58 60.17
N GLY A 218 13.72 10.27 60.77
CA GLY A 218 14.08 8.89 61.16
C GLY A 218 14.37 7.95 60.00
N LYS A 219 14.57 8.47 58.78
CA LYS A 219 14.96 7.73 57.58
C LYS A 219 16.39 8.07 57.16
N ASN A 220 17.12 7.09 56.71
CA ASN A 220 18.41 7.28 56.08
C ASN A 220 18.21 7.22 54.55
N ILE A 221 18.43 8.35 53.87
CA ILE A 221 18.24 8.52 52.44
C ILE A 221 19.61 8.70 51.79
N THR A 222 19.94 7.84 50.82
CA THR A 222 21.21 7.89 50.10
C THR A 222 21.02 8.61 48.77
N VAL A 223 21.93 9.57 48.49
CA VAL A 223 21.88 10.38 47.28
C VAL A 223 23.24 10.37 46.60
N ASP A 224 23.27 10.16 45.28
CA ASP A 224 24.50 10.30 44.49
C ASP A 224 24.75 11.79 44.17
N LEU A 225 25.74 12.35 44.83
CA LEU A 225 26.22 13.73 44.67
C LEU A 225 27.64 13.78 44.08
N SER A 226 28.11 12.76 43.37
CA SER A 226 29.45 12.71 42.77
C SER A 226 29.74 13.86 41.79
N GLU A 227 28.71 14.45 41.19
CA GLU A 227 28.82 15.60 40.27
C GLU A 227 28.81 16.97 41.01
N GLY A 228 28.68 16.98 42.31
CA GLY A 228 28.58 18.17 43.16
C GLY A 228 27.32 18.22 44.01
N PHE A 229 27.31 19.15 44.98
CA PHE A 229 26.14 19.37 45.80
C PHE A 229 24.95 19.85 44.97
N SER A 230 23.80 19.19 45.12
CA SER A 230 22.59 19.56 44.42
C SER A 230 21.38 19.39 45.33
N GLN A 231 20.80 20.52 45.74
CA GLN A 231 19.59 20.55 46.52
C GLN A 231 18.44 19.83 45.81
N GLY A 232 18.33 20.00 44.46
CA GLY A 232 17.26 19.35 43.67
C GLY A 232 17.37 17.82 43.66
N LYS A 233 18.59 17.25 43.58
CA LYS A 233 18.80 15.80 43.71
C LYS A 233 18.40 15.29 45.12
N ILE A 234 18.72 16.06 46.14
CA ILE A 234 18.38 15.75 47.53
C ILE A 234 16.85 15.78 47.71
N GLU A 235 16.19 16.84 47.25
CA GLU A 235 14.72 16.97 47.31
C GLU A 235 14.02 15.84 46.56
N GLU A 236 14.53 15.45 45.38
CA GLU A 236 13.99 14.35 44.61
C GLU A 236 14.14 12.99 45.33
N ALA A 237 15.29 12.73 45.95
CA ALA A 237 15.50 11.53 46.76
C ALA A 237 14.59 11.48 47.98
N MET A 238 14.48 12.60 48.72
CA MET A 238 13.55 12.71 49.84
C MET A 238 12.10 12.52 49.42
N LYS A 239 11.72 13.10 48.26
CA LYS A 239 10.36 12.96 47.70
C LYS A 239 10.01 11.52 47.41
N LYS A 240 10.93 10.72 46.90
CA LYS A 240 10.74 9.27 46.67
C LYS A 240 10.39 8.53 47.98
N GLU A 241 10.97 8.97 49.09
CA GLU A 241 10.70 8.43 50.43
C GLU A 241 9.51 9.10 51.13
N GLY A 242 8.80 10.01 50.46
CA GLY A 242 7.63 10.72 51.01
C GLY A 242 8.00 11.76 52.06
N VAL A 243 9.22 12.26 52.09
CA VAL A 243 9.71 13.29 53.01
C VAL A 243 9.88 14.60 52.25
N TYR A 244 9.39 15.68 52.80
CA TYR A 244 9.48 17.02 52.22
C TYR A 244 10.01 17.99 53.28
N VAL A 245 11.00 18.79 52.94
CA VAL A 245 11.58 19.82 53.76
C VAL A 245 11.31 21.19 53.15
N LYS A 246 10.74 22.10 53.95
CA LYS A 246 10.51 23.49 53.58
C LYS A 246 11.29 24.38 54.51
N GLN A 247 12.25 25.16 54.00
CA GLN A 247 12.98 26.17 54.78
C GLN A 247 12.08 27.38 55.02
N GLY A 248 12.00 27.82 56.27
CA GLY A 248 11.30 29.03 56.70
C GLY A 248 12.22 30.24 56.77
N GLU A 249 11.64 31.44 56.99
CA GLU A 249 12.38 32.71 56.97
C GLU A 249 13.17 33.00 58.25
N ASN A 250 12.89 32.34 59.37
CA ASN A 250 13.43 32.66 60.69
C ASN A 250 14.48 31.64 61.19
N GLY A 251 15.23 30.99 60.28
CA GLY A 251 16.18 29.94 60.66
C GLY A 251 15.50 28.67 61.19
N GLU A 252 14.30 28.40 60.73
CA GLU A 252 13.55 27.19 61.03
C GLU A 252 13.22 26.46 59.70
N TYR A 253 13.11 25.14 59.77
CA TYR A 253 12.62 24.35 58.66
C TYR A 253 11.55 23.38 59.11
N THR A 254 10.61 23.13 58.22
CA THR A 254 9.49 22.22 58.47
C THR A 254 9.73 20.93 57.68
N VAL A 255 9.76 19.81 58.39
CA VAL A 255 9.80 18.47 57.81
C VAL A 255 8.38 17.94 57.79
N SER A 256 7.89 17.59 56.62
CA SER A 256 6.62 16.91 56.45
C SER A 256 6.87 15.50 55.91
N GLU A 257 6.35 14.51 56.61
CA GLU A 257 6.45 13.11 56.20
C GLU A 257 5.06 12.47 56.16
N ARG A 258 4.99 11.36 55.44
CA ARG A 258 3.79 10.53 55.43
C ARG A 258 3.58 9.96 56.83
N GLY A 259 2.44 10.29 57.43
CA GLY A 259 2.00 9.77 58.72
C GLY A 259 1.27 8.42 58.57
N ASN A 260 0.35 8.16 59.49
CA ASN A 260 -0.42 6.91 59.50
C ASN A 260 -1.28 6.77 58.25
N GLU A 261 -1.32 5.56 57.70
CA GLU A 261 -2.21 5.22 56.62
C GLU A 261 -3.67 5.18 57.09
N LYS A 262 -4.52 5.99 56.49
CA LYS A 262 -5.96 6.00 56.78
C LYS A 262 -6.74 5.00 55.91
N ASN A 263 -6.39 4.92 54.67
CA ASN A 263 -7.06 4.06 53.72
C ASN A 263 -6.06 3.51 52.69
N LYS A 264 -6.22 2.25 52.32
CA LYS A 264 -5.51 1.61 51.21
C LYS A 264 -6.47 0.80 50.38
N VAL A 265 -6.43 1.01 49.05
CA VAL A 265 -7.21 0.27 48.10
C VAL A 265 -6.23 -0.29 47.04
N ASN A 266 -6.36 -1.58 46.74
CA ASN A 266 -5.60 -2.22 45.67
C ASN A 266 -6.47 -2.38 44.42
N GLY A 267 -5.85 -2.44 43.26
CA GLY A 267 -6.48 -2.93 42.06
C GLY A 267 -6.71 -4.45 42.12
N THR A 268 -7.20 -5.00 41.07
CA THR A 268 -7.42 -6.46 40.95
C THR A 268 -6.79 -6.97 39.65
N ASN A 269 -6.40 -8.23 39.65
CA ASN A 269 -5.92 -8.92 38.44
C ASN A 269 -7.07 -9.57 37.71
N CYS A 270 -6.86 -9.83 36.42
CA CYS A 270 -7.73 -10.67 35.62
C CYS A 270 -7.41 -12.14 35.88
N GLU A 271 -8.48 -12.90 36.12
CA GLU A 271 -8.44 -14.36 36.27
C GLU A 271 -9.50 -14.94 35.33
N ALA A 272 -9.06 -15.76 34.37
CA ALA A 272 -9.94 -16.39 33.40
C ALA A 272 -9.38 -17.75 32.96
N ILE A 273 -10.27 -18.62 32.45
CA ILE A 273 -9.88 -19.90 31.87
C ILE A 273 -10.47 -19.98 30.46
N ILE A 274 -9.63 -20.26 29.47
CA ILE A 274 -10.02 -20.47 28.09
C ILE A 274 -9.86 -21.95 27.78
N TYR A 275 -10.90 -22.55 27.24
CA TYR A 275 -10.91 -23.97 26.82
C TYR A 275 -10.97 -24.04 25.31
N LYS A 276 -10.16 -24.91 24.71
CA LYS A 276 -10.14 -25.28 23.30
C LYS A 276 -9.98 -26.79 23.19
N ASP A 277 -10.92 -27.48 22.57
CA ASP A 277 -10.85 -28.93 22.26
C ASP A 277 -10.47 -29.80 23.46
N GLY A 278 -10.90 -29.45 24.68
CA GLY A 278 -10.61 -30.15 25.91
C GLY A 278 -9.33 -29.72 26.63
N GLU A 279 -8.50 -28.93 26.01
CA GLU A 279 -7.35 -28.27 26.65
C GLU A 279 -7.80 -26.99 27.35
N LYS A 280 -7.07 -26.58 28.39
CA LYS A 280 -7.33 -25.32 29.09
C LYS A 280 -6.10 -24.44 29.14
N TYR A 281 -6.32 -23.15 28.97
CA TYR A 281 -5.33 -22.10 29.21
C TYR A 281 -5.79 -21.21 30.36
N GLU A 282 -4.99 -21.09 31.41
CA GLU A 282 -5.29 -20.30 32.58
C GLU A 282 -4.64 -18.92 32.46
N VAL A 283 -5.47 -17.87 32.49
CA VAL A 283 -5.04 -16.47 32.63
C VAL A 283 -5.05 -16.17 34.12
N SER A 284 -3.89 -16.06 34.74
CA SER A 284 -3.76 -15.78 36.16
C SER A 284 -2.81 -14.62 36.41
N GLY A 285 -3.17 -13.77 37.37
CA GLY A 285 -2.35 -12.62 37.77
C GLY A 285 -2.18 -11.55 36.69
N SER A 286 -3.02 -11.54 35.66
CA SER A 286 -2.89 -10.60 34.53
C SER A 286 -3.39 -9.21 34.90
N ASN A 287 -2.61 -8.19 34.56
CA ASN A 287 -3.02 -6.79 34.64
C ASN A 287 -3.77 -6.30 33.38
N SER A 288 -4.14 -7.18 32.48
CA SER A 288 -4.88 -6.92 31.25
C SER A 288 -6.15 -7.75 31.17
N ASN A 289 -7.24 -7.15 30.70
CA ASN A 289 -8.49 -7.84 30.38
C ASN A 289 -8.52 -8.36 28.93
N SER A 290 -7.36 -8.57 28.32
CA SER A 290 -7.26 -9.08 26.95
C SER A 290 -6.03 -9.96 26.81
N ILE A 291 -6.20 -11.07 26.09
CA ILE A 291 -5.11 -12.00 25.75
C ILE A 291 -5.25 -12.47 24.31
N THR A 292 -4.13 -12.70 23.65
CA THR A 292 -4.09 -13.26 22.29
C THR A 292 -3.43 -14.64 22.35
N LEU A 293 -4.13 -15.65 21.84
CA LEU A 293 -3.68 -17.04 21.73
C LEU A 293 -3.92 -17.50 20.30
N ASP A 294 -2.92 -18.05 19.63
CA ASP A 294 -3.01 -18.61 18.26
C ASP A 294 -3.71 -17.68 17.25
N GLY A 295 -3.43 -16.37 17.35
CA GLY A 295 -4.05 -15.36 16.48
C GLY A 295 -5.49 -14.96 16.85
N VAL A 296 -6.04 -15.50 17.94
CA VAL A 296 -7.36 -15.16 18.48
C VAL A 296 -7.19 -14.29 19.70
N THR A 297 -7.79 -13.10 19.68
CA THR A 297 -7.76 -12.15 20.83
C THR A 297 -9.07 -12.22 21.58
N PHE A 298 -8.99 -12.62 22.83
CA PHE A 298 -10.09 -12.66 23.79
C PHE A 298 -10.04 -11.38 24.63
N LYS A 299 -11.17 -10.64 24.67
CA LYS A 299 -11.34 -9.46 25.52
C LYS A 299 -12.44 -9.74 26.54
N PHE A 300 -12.09 -9.67 27.81
CA PHE A 300 -12.98 -9.90 28.94
C PHE A 300 -13.61 -8.60 29.38
N ASN A 301 -14.93 -8.48 29.22
CA ASN A 301 -15.69 -7.27 29.55
C ASN A 301 -16.39 -7.37 30.90
N ASN A 302 -16.84 -8.57 31.29
CA ASN A 302 -17.49 -8.85 32.56
C ASN A 302 -17.07 -10.23 33.09
N VAL A 303 -17.24 -10.44 34.41
CA VAL A 303 -17.18 -11.78 34.99
C VAL A 303 -18.36 -12.63 34.51
N THR A 304 -18.14 -13.93 34.42
CA THR A 304 -19.14 -14.88 33.90
C THR A 304 -19.66 -15.77 35.02
N SER A 305 -20.97 -16.05 35.03
CA SER A 305 -21.57 -17.02 35.97
C SER A 305 -21.44 -18.47 35.46
N GLU A 306 -21.35 -18.62 34.14
CA GLU A 306 -21.22 -19.90 33.45
C GLU A 306 -20.19 -19.76 32.32
N LYS A 307 -19.77 -20.88 31.73
CA LYS A 307 -18.89 -20.88 30.58
C LYS A 307 -19.57 -20.22 29.40
N VAL A 308 -18.93 -19.21 28.82
CA VAL A 308 -19.37 -18.54 27.59
C VAL A 308 -18.84 -19.30 26.39
N ASN A 309 -19.75 -19.87 25.61
CA ASN A 309 -19.38 -20.56 24.37
C ASN A 309 -19.09 -19.54 23.27
N ILE A 310 -18.04 -19.83 22.51
CA ILE A 310 -17.58 -19.03 21.38
C ILE A 310 -17.46 -19.99 20.21
N THR A 311 -18.27 -19.73 19.17
CA THR A 311 -18.30 -20.54 17.95
C THR A 311 -17.53 -19.81 16.85
N SER A 312 -16.73 -20.56 16.13
CA SER A 312 -16.05 -20.01 14.95
C SER A 312 -16.94 -20.12 13.72
N LYS A 313 -16.88 -19.09 12.88
CA LYS A 313 -17.45 -19.11 11.53
C LYS A 313 -16.42 -18.57 10.56
N THR A 314 -16.17 -19.32 9.50
CA THR A 314 -15.28 -18.83 8.44
C THR A 314 -16.06 -17.90 7.53
N ASP A 315 -15.70 -16.62 7.50
CA ASP A 315 -16.22 -15.67 6.51
C ASP A 315 -15.39 -15.78 5.24
N VAL A 316 -15.98 -16.35 4.22
CA VAL A 316 -15.38 -16.56 2.90
C VAL A 316 -15.80 -15.51 1.87
N THR A 317 -16.63 -14.54 2.25
CA THR A 317 -17.21 -13.55 1.35
C THR A 317 -16.12 -12.80 0.59
N LYS A 318 -15.12 -12.29 1.31
CA LYS A 318 -14.00 -11.56 0.70
C LYS A 318 -13.18 -12.44 -0.26
N ALA A 319 -12.93 -13.69 0.11
CA ALA A 319 -12.21 -14.63 -0.74
C ALA A 319 -12.99 -14.92 -2.03
N LYS A 320 -14.28 -15.21 -1.90
CA LYS A 320 -15.19 -15.41 -3.03
C LYS A 320 -15.16 -14.20 -3.97
N ASP A 321 -15.40 -13.00 -3.45
CA ASP A 321 -15.48 -11.78 -4.26
C ASP A 321 -14.14 -11.49 -4.98
N ASN A 322 -13.00 -11.74 -4.32
CA ASN A 322 -11.68 -11.62 -4.93
C ASN A 322 -11.47 -12.62 -6.07
N ILE A 323 -11.91 -13.87 -5.90
CA ILE A 323 -11.83 -14.91 -6.94
C ILE A 323 -12.73 -14.54 -8.12
N VAL A 324 -13.98 -14.13 -7.88
CA VAL A 324 -14.93 -13.72 -8.93
C VAL A 324 -14.34 -12.55 -9.73
N LYS A 325 -13.83 -11.54 -9.06
CA LYS A 325 -13.20 -10.38 -9.69
C LYS A 325 -11.96 -10.76 -10.50
N PHE A 326 -11.11 -11.63 -9.94
CA PHE A 326 -9.94 -12.14 -10.65
C PHE A 326 -10.33 -12.88 -11.94
N VAL A 327 -11.30 -13.78 -11.90
CA VAL A 327 -11.74 -14.55 -13.08
C VAL A 327 -12.36 -13.64 -14.14
N ASN A 328 -13.15 -12.64 -13.74
CA ASN A 328 -13.76 -11.67 -14.66
C ASN A 328 -12.69 -10.82 -15.36
N ASP A 329 -11.70 -10.31 -14.62
CA ASP A 329 -10.61 -9.52 -15.20
C ASP A 329 -9.71 -10.40 -16.09
N TYR A 330 -9.46 -11.66 -15.69
CA TYR A 330 -8.77 -12.63 -16.52
C TYR A 330 -9.52 -12.87 -17.85
N ASN A 331 -10.83 -13.05 -17.79
CA ASN A 331 -11.68 -13.21 -18.97
C ASN A 331 -11.57 -12.00 -19.90
N THR A 332 -11.63 -10.81 -19.37
CA THR A 332 -11.49 -9.55 -20.13
C THR A 332 -10.14 -9.49 -20.86
N LEU A 333 -9.05 -9.84 -20.19
CA LEU A 333 -7.73 -9.90 -20.81
C LEU A 333 -7.64 -10.98 -21.89
N MET A 334 -8.21 -12.15 -21.63
CA MET A 334 -8.25 -13.26 -22.60
C MET A 334 -9.07 -12.91 -23.84
N GLU A 335 -10.23 -12.29 -23.68
CA GLU A 335 -11.08 -11.85 -24.80
C GLU A 335 -10.35 -10.80 -25.65
N LYS A 336 -9.64 -9.84 -25.02
CA LYS A 336 -8.80 -8.87 -25.75
C LYS A 336 -7.72 -9.56 -26.57
N LEU A 337 -6.97 -10.51 -25.97
CA LEU A 337 -5.94 -11.27 -26.66
C LEU A 337 -6.53 -12.09 -27.84
N ASN A 338 -7.66 -12.77 -27.61
CA ASN A 338 -8.34 -13.54 -28.64
C ASN A 338 -8.80 -12.65 -29.80
N THR A 339 -9.37 -11.48 -29.52
CA THR A 339 -9.79 -10.50 -30.53
C THR A 339 -8.60 -10.08 -31.38
N LEU A 340 -7.49 -9.62 -30.76
CA LEU A 340 -6.29 -9.18 -31.46
C LEU A 340 -5.69 -10.26 -32.38
N ILE A 341 -5.73 -11.53 -31.95
CA ILE A 341 -5.15 -12.66 -32.68
C ILE A 341 -6.07 -13.16 -33.83
N SER A 342 -7.40 -13.10 -33.60
CA SER A 342 -8.39 -13.69 -34.52
C SER A 342 -8.92 -12.72 -35.56
N GLU A 343 -8.88 -11.43 -35.33
CA GLU A 343 -9.30 -10.42 -36.30
C GLU A 343 -8.53 -10.53 -37.60
N LYS A 344 -9.23 -10.45 -38.72
CA LYS A 344 -8.62 -10.49 -40.05
C LYS A 344 -8.27 -9.08 -40.48
N ARG A 345 -7.02 -8.90 -40.89
CA ARG A 345 -6.56 -7.66 -41.52
C ARG A 345 -7.18 -7.50 -42.88
N ASP A 346 -7.74 -6.33 -43.15
CA ASP A 346 -8.09 -5.88 -44.49
C ASP A 346 -6.92 -5.07 -45.06
N SER A 347 -6.23 -5.64 -46.05
CA SER A 347 -5.05 -5.04 -46.68
C SER A 347 -5.37 -3.80 -47.53
N SER A 348 -6.64 -3.55 -47.84
CA SER A 348 -7.07 -2.35 -48.56
C SER A 348 -7.01 -1.08 -47.68
N TYR A 349 -7.05 -1.25 -46.36
CA TYR A 349 -6.91 -0.16 -45.41
C TYR A 349 -5.46 -0.04 -44.93
N MET A 350 -4.74 0.92 -45.52
CA MET A 350 -3.40 1.31 -45.06
C MET A 350 -3.50 2.64 -44.29
N PRO A 351 -2.54 2.93 -43.41
CA PRO A 351 -2.48 4.25 -42.77
C PRO A 351 -2.52 5.37 -43.81
N LEU A 352 -3.28 6.42 -43.55
CA LEU A 352 -3.43 7.55 -44.46
C LEU A 352 -2.15 8.39 -44.50
N THR A 353 -1.74 8.78 -45.73
CA THR A 353 -0.71 9.82 -45.91
C THR A 353 -1.27 11.19 -45.54
N ASN A 354 -0.40 12.17 -45.30
CA ASN A 354 -0.84 13.54 -44.99
C ASN A 354 -1.72 14.12 -46.10
N ALA A 355 -1.37 13.90 -47.39
CA ALA A 355 -2.17 14.34 -48.53
C ALA A 355 -3.57 13.70 -48.52
N GLN A 356 -3.68 12.42 -48.20
CA GLN A 356 -4.98 11.76 -48.08
C GLN A 356 -5.80 12.29 -46.92
N LYS A 357 -5.16 12.61 -45.78
CA LYS A 357 -5.86 13.20 -44.63
C LYS A 357 -6.40 14.61 -44.92
N GLU A 358 -5.70 15.40 -45.73
CA GLU A 358 -6.14 16.73 -46.14
C GLU A 358 -7.42 16.70 -46.99
N GLU A 359 -7.67 15.59 -47.72
CA GLU A 359 -8.85 15.40 -48.55
C GLU A 359 -10.06 14.80 -47.79
N MET A 360 -9.91 14.42 -46.53
CA MET A 360 -10.92 13.73 -45.73
C MET A 360 -11.37 14.56 -44.53
N SER A 361 -12.61 14.36 -44.08
CA SER A 361 -13.07 14.91 -42.83
C SER A 361 -12.49 14.14 -41.64
N GLU A 362 -12.41 14.81 -40.47
CA GLU A 362 -11.91 14.18 -39.22
C GLU A 362 -12.65 12.88 -38.88
N LYS A 363 -13.95 12.81 -39.15
CA LYS A 363 -14.76 11.62 -38.90
C LYS A 363 -14.44 10.47 -39.87
N GLU A 364 -14.15 10.75 -41.10
CA GLU A 364 -13.73 9.76 -42.09
C GLU A 364 -12.35 9.23 -41.73
N ILE A 365 -11.43 10.10 -41.32
CA ILE A 365 -10.10 9.71 -40.83
C ILE A 365 -10.23 8.78 -39.64
N GLU A 366 -11.04 9.13 -38.62
CA GLU A 366 -11.26 8.28 -37.44
C GLU A 366 -11.79 6.88 -37.81
N LEU A 367 -12.78 6.82 -38.70
CA LEU A 367 -13.36 5.56 -39.16
C LEU A 367 -12.35 4.73 -39.97
N TRP A 368 -11.52 5.39 -40.79
CA TRP A 368 -10.47 4.73 -41.54
C TRP A 368 -9.39 4.17 -40.61
N GLU A 369 -8.88 4.97 -39.68
CA GLU A 369 -7.85 4.58 -38.72
C GLU A 369 -8.32 3.39 -37.85
N LYS A 370 -9.60 3.36 -37.43
CA LYS A 370 -10.19 2.20 -36.77
C LYS A 370 -10.09 0.93 -37.63
N LYS A 371 -10.37 1.02 -38.94
CA LYS A 371 -10.23 -0.11 -39.82
C LYS A 371 -8.79 -0.52 -40.07
N VAL A 372 -7.86 0.44 -40.15
CA VAL A 372 -6.43 0.19 -40.22
C VAL A 372 -5.93 -0.61 -39.00
N LYS A 373 -6.45 -0.30 -37.81
CA LYS A 373 -6.04 -0.96 -36.54
C LYS A 373 -6.49 -2.42 -36.46
N VAL A 374 -7.62 -2.78 -37.09
CA VAL A 374 -8.17 -4.14 -37.05
C VAL A 374 -7.23 -5.14 -37.73
N GLY A 375 -6.92 -6.23 -37.03
CA GLY A 375 -6.15 -7.37 -37.54
C GLY A 375 -4.65 -7.11 -37.73
N GLN A 376 -4.09 -6.01 -37.23
CA GLN A 376 -2.64 -5.74 -37.30
C GLN A 376 -1.79 -6.76 -36.54
N LEU A 377 -2.36 -7.39 -35.47
CA LEU A 377 -1.73 -8.45 -34.70
C LEU A 377 -2.37 -9.82 -34.99
N SER A 378 -3.04 -9.96 -36.13
CA SER A 378 -3.63 -11.23 -36.58
C SER A 378 -2.60 -12.35 -36.58
N ARG A 379 -2.94 -13.48 -35.96
CA ARG A 379 -2.08 -14.68 -35.87
C ARG A 379 -0.70 -14.43 -35.28
N ASP A 380 -0.56 -13.38 -34.46
CA ASP A 380 0.73 -13.11 -33.82
C ASP A 380 1.16 -14.29 -32.93
N SER A 381 2.38 -14.74 -33.11
CA SER A 381 2.93 -15.93 -32.46
C SER A 381 3.18 -15.73 -30.97
N ASP A 382 3.62 -14.53 -30.57
CA ASP A 382 3.93 -14.22 -29.17
C ASP A 382 2.64 -14.14 -28.37
N LEU A 383 1.63 -13.40 -28.87
CA LEU A 383 0.33 -13.29 -28.21
C LEU A 383 -0.39 -14.66 -28.17
N THR A 384 -0.30 -15.45 -29.24
CA THR A 384 -0.86 -16.82 -29.29
C THR A 384 -0.22 -17.71 -28.23
N ARG A 385 1.11 -17.65 -28.08
CA ARG A 385 1.86 -18.42 -27.08
C ARG A 385 1.46 -18.02 -25.66
N ILE A 386 1.38 -16.70 -25.36
CA ILE A 386 0.98 -16.17 -24.05
C ILE A 386 -0.44 -16.59 -23.71
N ARG A 387 -1.40 -16.38 -24.62
CA ARG A 387 -2.78 -16.82 -24.47
C ARG A 387 -2.89 -18.31 -24.16
N ASN A 388 -2.18 -19.15 -24.92
CA ASN A 388 -2.21 -20.61 -24.70
C ASN A 388 -1.60 -20.99 -23.36
N ALA A 389 -0.50 -20.35 -22.94
CA ALA A 389 0.11 -20.58 -21.64
C ALA A 389 -0.84 -20.18 -20.50
N MET A 390 -1.51 -19.03 -20.60
CA MET A 390 -2.51 -18.58 -19.62
C MET A 390 -3.70 -19.56 -19.54
N LYS A 391 -4.22 -20.02 -20.68
CA LYS A 391 -5.29 -21.02 -20.75
C LYS A 391 -4.87 -22.33 -20.08
N THR A 392 -3.65 -22.80 -20.35
CA THR A 392 -3.11 -24.03 -19.75
C THR A 392 -2.99 -23.90 -18.24
N ALA A 393 -2.45 -22.78 -17.74
CA ALA A 393 -2.33 -22.52 -16.32
C ALA A 393 -3.68 -22.55 -15.60
N MET A 394 -4.71 -21.90 -16.14
CA MET A 394 -6.06 -21.89 -15.57
C MET A 394 -6.78 -23.25 -15.66
N SER A 395 -6.37 -24.13 -16.55
CA SER A 395 -6.96 -25.48 -16.71
C SER A 395 -6.11 -26.58 -16.05
N SER A 396 -5.03 -26.22 -15.36
CA SER A 396 -4.11 -27.19 -14.77
C SER A 396 -4.74 -27.95 -13.60
N LEU A 397 -4.30 -29.19 -13.43
CA LEU A 397 -4.52 -29.97 -12.21
C LEU A 397 -3.42 -29.61 -11.23
N VAL A 398 -3.76 -29.44 -9.96
CA VAL A 398 -2.83 -29.06 -8.90
C VAL A 398 -2.85 -30.11 -7.79
N GLY A 399 -1.67 -30.52 -7.35
CA GLY A 399 -1.48 -31.47 -6.27
C GLY A 399 -1.69 -32.93 -6.66
N SER A 400 -1.28 -33.81 -5.79
CA SER A 400 -1.42 -35.28 -5.95
C SER A 400 -2.87 -35.74 -6.03
N SER A 401 -3.82 -34.94 -5.50
CA SER A 401 -5.26 -35.19 -5.57
C SER A 401 -5.86 -34.86 -6.93
N GLY A 402 -5.12 -34.20 -7.83
CA GLY A 402 -5.56 -33.81 -9.18
C GLY A 402 -6.74 -32.82 -9.18
N GLN A 403 -6.82 -31.96 -8.18
CA GLN A 403 -7.86 -30.95 -8.11
C GLN A 403 -7.62 -29.81 -9.12
N SER A 404 -8.69 -29.19 -9.58
CA SER A 404 -8.64 -28.06 -10.51
C SER A 404 -9.70 -27.04 -10.17
N LEU A 405 -9.65 -25.88 -10.83
CA LEU A 405 -10.69 -24.85 -10.69
C LEU A 405 -12.11 -25.37 -10.94
N LYS A 406 -12.25 -26.36 -11.83
CA LYS A 406 -13.54 -27.03 -12.12
C LYS A 406 -14.15 -27.69 -10.89
N SER A 407 -13.33 -28.24 -9.99
CA SER A 407 -13.78 -28.86 -8.73
C SER A 407 -14.54 -27.85 -7.86
N PHE A 408 -14.22 -26.58 -7.97
CA PHE A 408 -14.79 -25.49 -7.18
C PHE A 408 -15.79 -24.59 -7.95
N GLY A 409 -16.32 -25.09 -9.09
CA GLY A 409 -17.34 -24.36 -9.85
C GLY A 409 -16.82 -23.35 -10.87
N ILE A 410 -15.50 -23.29 -11.13
CA ILE A 410 -14.91 -22.42 -12.15
C ILE A 410 -14.60 -23.28 -13.38
N THR A 411 -15.42 -23.18 -14.41
CA THR A 411 -15.37 -24.07 -15.59
C THR A 411 -15.04 -23.31 -16.86
N ALA A 412 -14.21 -23.93 -17.71
CA ALA A 412 -13.89 -23.35 -19.02
C ALA A 412 -15.14 -23.19 -19.90
N VAL A 413 -15.27 -22.03 -20.52
CA VAL A 413 -16.33 -21.77 -21.51
C VAL A 413 -16.04 -22.57 -22.76
N THR A 414 -17.07 -23.25 -23.31
CA THR A 414 -16.96 -24.02 -24.54
C THR A 414 -16.98 -23.09 -25.76
N ASP A 415 -15.84 -22.53 -26.07
CA ASP A 415 -15.59 -21.72 -27.27
C ASP A 415 -14.17 -22.02 -27.77
N TYR A 416 -14.06 -22.84 -28.80
CA TYR A 416 -12.75 -23.31 -29.30
C TYR A 416 -12.04 -22.35 -30.25
N SER A 417 -12.78 -21.43 -30.87
CA SER A 417 -12.26 -20.56 -31.92
C SER A 417 -12.68 -19.10 -31.82
N GLY A 418 -13.61 -18.78 -30.94
CA GLY A 418 -14.13 -17.43 -30.74
C GLY A 418 -13.35 -16.61 -29.73
N THR A 419 -13.89 -15.44 -29.46
CA THR A 419 -13.28 -14.48 -28.52
C THR A 419 -13.25 -14.99 -27.07
N LYS A 420 -14.17 -15.90 -26.71
CA LYS A 420 -14.24 -16.52 -25.37
C LYS A 420 -13.35 -17.77 -25.19
N ASN A 421 -12.48 -18.08 -26.16
CA ASN A 421 -11.57 -19.22 -26.03
C ASN A 421 -10.64 -19.04 -24.82
N GLY A 422 -10.69 -20.00 -23.89
CA GLY A 422 -9.90 -19.98 -22.66
C GLY A 422 -10.41 -19.05 -21.57
N THR A 423 -11.63 -18.54 -21.68
CA THR A 423 -12.34 -17.87 -20.59
C THR A 423 -13.06 -18.88 -19.70
N PHE A 424 -13.51 -18.45 -18.52
CA PHE A 424 -14.12 -19.30 -17.50
C PHE A 424 -15.44 -18.71 -17.01
N SER A 425 -16.41 -19.58 -16.75
CA SER A 425 -17.65 -19.26 -16.03
C SER A 425 -17.52 -19.66 -14.57
N ILE A 426 -18.24 -18.97 -13.69
CA ILE A 426 -18.22 -19.22 -12.25
C ILE A 426 -19.64 -19.60 -11.81
N ASP A 427 -19.71 -20.71 -11.07
CA ASP A 427 -20.86 -21.08 -10.23
C ASP A 427 -20.53 -20.60 -8.81
N GLU A 428 -21.05 -19.40 -8.45
CA GLU A 428 -20.74 -18.76 -7.18
C GLU A 428 -21.21 -19.57 -5.98
N ASP A 429 -22.34 -20.28 -6.08
CA ASP A 429 -22.85 -21.11 -5.00
C ASP A 429 -21.94 -22.30 -4.73
N LYS A 430 -21.44 -22.93 -5.79
CA LYS A 430 -20.48 -24.03 -5.68
C LYS A 430 -19.14 -23.56 -5.14
N LEU A 431 -18.68 -22.39 -5.57
CA LEU A 431 -17.46 -21.78 -5.07
C LEU A 431 -17.58 -21.45 -3.57
N THR A 432 -18.69 -20.84 -3.16
CA THR A 432 -18.96 -20.52 -1.76
C THR A 432 -18.93 -21.78 -0.88
N LYS A 433 -19.66 -22.82 -1.29
CA LYS A 433 -19.65 -24.11 -0.56
C LYS A 433 -18.27 -24.75 -0.49
N ALA A 434 -17.47 -24.65 -1.55
CA ALA A 434 -16.11 -25.17 -1.54
C ALA A 434 -15.21 -24.40 -0.55
N LEU A 435 -15.33 -23.07 -0.52
CA LEU A 435 -14.59 -22.22 0.41
C LEU A 435 -15.02 -22.41 1.87
N GLU A 436 -16.31 -22.65 2.13
CA GLU A 436 -16.84 -22.92 3.49
C GLU A 436 -16.40 -24.29 4.03
N ASN A 437 -16.44 -25.33 3.18
CA ASN A 437 -16.18 -26.70 3.61
C ASN A 437 -14.69 -27.10 3.56
N ASN A 438 -13.95 -26.60 2.55
CA ASN A 438 -12.56 -26.97 2.31
C ASN A 438 -11.71 -25.76 1.87
N PRO A 439 -11.61 -24.71 2.69
CA PRO A 439 -10.89 -23.48 2.33
C PRO A 439 -9.42 -23.73 1.98
N GLU A 440 -8.76 -24.67 2.67
CA GLU A 440 -7.36 -24.99 2.41
C GLU A 440 -7.13 -25.64 1.04
N ASP A 441 -8.03 -26.52 0.60
CA ASP A 441 -7.92 -27.18 -0.70
C ASP A 441 -8.12 -26.16 -1.82
N VAL A 442 -9.12 -25.26 -1.68
CA VAL A 442 -9.31 -24.15 -2.62
C VAL A 442 -8.06 -23.29 -2.66
N MET A 443 -7.56 -22.88 -1.50
CA MET A 443 -6.37 -22.04 -1.39
C MET A 443 -5.15 -22.71 -2.04
N LYS A 444 -4.90 -24.00 -1.80
CA LYS A 444 -3.79 -24.74 -2.42
C LYS A 444 -3.87 -24.72 -3.94
N VAL A 445 -5.04 -24.98 -4.54
CA VAL A 445 -5.19 -24.95 -5.99
C VAL A 445 -4.88 -23.57 -6.58
N PHE A 446 -5.17 -22.52 -5.85
CA PHE A 446 -4.91 -21.16 -6.34
C PHE A 446 -3.49 -20.68 -6.09
N ILE A 447 -3.00 -20.73 -4.85
CA ILE A 447 -1.79 -19.98 -4.43
C ILE A 447 -0.61 -20.85 -3.97
N ASN A 448 -0.71 -22.19 -4.00
CA ASN A 448 0.40 -23.02 -3.56
C ASN A 448 1.69 -22.63 -4.28
N ASN A 449 2.73 -22.31 -3.51
CA ASN A 449 4.03 -21.94 -4.03
C ASN A 449 4.99 -23.13 -3.89
N SER A 450 5.13 -23.90 -4.97
CA SER A 450 6.01 -25.06 -5.04
C SER A 450 6.98 -24.94 -6.20
N ASP A 451 8.17 -25.49 -6.05
CA ASP A 451 9.13 -25.63 -7.15
C ASP A 451 8.71 -26.77 -8.11
N ASP A 452 7.93 -27.73 -7.61
CA ASP A 452 7.31 -28.76 -8.46
C ASP A 452 6.13 -28.15 -9.24
N ALA A 453 6.22 -28.21 -10.57
CA ALA A 453 5.21 -27.65 -11.48
C ALA A 453 3.82 -28.30 -11.29
N SER A 454 3.76 -29.57 -10.86
CA SER A 454 2.51 -30.28 -10.62
C SER A 454 1.80 -29.86 -9.32
N GLU A 455 2.54 -29.29 -8.37
CA GLU A 455 2.05 -28.79 -7.08
C GLU A 455 1.81 -27.27 -7.11
N LYS A 456 2.24 -26.60 -8.18
CA LYS A 456 2.20 -25.15 -8.27
C LYS A 456 0.79 -24.64 -8.53
N GLY A 457 0.29 -23.77 -7.65
CA GLY A 457 -1.03 -23.18 -7.76
C GLY A 457 -1.23 -22.34 -9.02
N VAL A 458 -2.47 -22.27 -9.50
CA VAL A 458 -2.86 -21.61 -10.75
C VAL A 458 -2.36 -20.16 -10.82
N LEU A 459 -2.51 -19.39 -9.74
CA LEU A 459 -2.06 -18.00 -9.69
C LEU A 459 -0.53 -17.87 -9.75
N GLN A 460 0.19 -18.81 -9.16
CA GLN A 460 1.66 -18.84 -9.23
C GLN A 460 2.15 -19.22 -10.63
N GLN A 461 1.42 -20.09 -11.34
CA GLN A 461 1.70 -20.41 -12.74
C GLN A 461 1.48 -19.19 -13.62
N LEU A 462 0.32 -18.49 -13.48
CA LEU A 462 0.03 -17.26 -14.20
C LEU A 462 1.05 -16.16 -13.91
N LYS A 463 1.41 -15.96 -12.64
CA LYS A 463 2.45 -15.01 -12.23
C LYS A 463 3.75 -15.28 -12.97
N SER A 464 4.16 -16.55 -13.06
CA SER A 464 5.39 -16.94 -13.74
C SER A 464 5.35 -16.63 -15.24
N ILE A 465 4.17 -16.73 -15.90
CA ILE A 465 3.99 -16.36 -17.30
C ILE A 465 4.18 -14.84 -17.45
N PHE A 466 3.51 -14.03 -16.63
CA PHE A 466 3.65 -12.56 -16.70
C PHE A 466 5.06 -12.10 -16.36
N ASP A 467 5.72 -12.70 -15.36
CA ASP A 467 7.12 -12.41 -15.01
C ASP A 467 8.03 -12.59 -16.21
N LYS A 468 7.84 -13.70 -16.95
CA LYS A 468 8.64 -14.02 -18.13
C LYS A 468 8.36 -13.10 -19.33
N GLU A 469 7.11 -12.67 -19.52
CA GLU A 469 6.69 -12.02 -20.76
C GLU A 469 6.65 -10.49 -20.64
N THR A 470 6.26 -9.93 -19.49
CA THR A 470 5.90 -8.52 -19.36
C THR A 470 6.50 -7.78 -18.14
N GLN A 471 7.10 -8.49 -17.17
CA GLN A 471 7.64 -7.81 -15.98
C GLN A 471 9.10 -7.45 -16.10
N ASN A 472 9.91 -8.31 -16.67
CA ASN A 472 11.35 -8.11 -16.80
C ASN A 472 11.71 -7.46 -18.14
N SER A 473 12.76 -6.64 -18.18
CA SER A 473 13.30 -6.02 -19.40
C SER A 473 13.70 -7.06 -20.47
N THR A 474 13.89 -8.31 -20.07
CA THR A 474 14.18 -9.45 -20.95
C THR A 474 12.94 -10.15 -21.49
N GLY A 475 11.74 -9.74 -21.06
CA GLY A 475 10.46 -10.29 -21.51
C GLY A 475 10.28 -10.19 -23.02
N SER A 476 9.62 -11.19 -23.62
CA SER A 476 9.52 -11.28 -25.09
C SER A 476 8.77 -10.09 -25.69
N LEU A 477 7.65 -9.70 -25.09
CA LEU A 477 6.89 -8.53 -25.55
C LEU A 477 7.66 -7.23 -25.34
N ILE A 478 8.39 -7.11 -24.23
CA ILE A 478 9.21 -5.91 -23.94
C ILE A 478 10.38 -5.80 -24.93
N LYS A 479 11.06 -6.90 -25.24
CA LYS A 479 12.08 -6.92 -26.31
C LYS A 479 11.51 -6.56 -27.67
N LYS A 480 10.25 -6.87 -27.93
CA LYS A 480 9.58 -6.61 -29.21
C LYS A 480 9.18 -5.14 -29.35
N ALA A 481 8.49 -4.56 -28.35
CA ALA A 481 7.87 -3.24 -28.46
C ALA A 481 8.39 -2.19 -27.45
N GLY A 482 9.07 -2.61 -26.39
CA GLY A 482 9.50 -1.73 -25.29
C GLY A 482 8.36 -1.26 -24.40
N ILE A 483 8.71 -0.63 -23.30
CA ILE A 483 7.76 0.03 -22.38
C ILE A 483 7.97 1.54 -22.53
N GLU A 484 6.91 2.27 -22.78
CA GLU A 484 6.94 3.72 -22.89
C GLU A 484 7.48 4.37 -21.61
N GLY A 485 8.29 5.42 -21.75
CA GLY A 485 8.92 6.09 -20.61
C GLY A 485 10.07 5.32 -19.94
N SER A 486 10.45 4.11 -20.44
CA SER A 486 11.56 3.32 -19.90
C SER A 486 12.75 3.25 -20.86
N ALA A 487 13.90 2.76 -20.37
CA ALA A 487 15.09 2.52 -21.20
C ALA A 487 14.83 1.53 -22.36
N THR A 488 13.79 0.69 -22.27
CA THR A 488 13.42 -0.24 -23.33
C THR A 488 12.61 0.41 -24.46
N ALA A 489 12.09 1.62 -24.25
CA ALA A 489 11.29 2.35 -25.22
C ALA A 489 12.06 2.60 -26.53
N SER A 490 13.36 2.92 -26.42
CA SER A 490 14.24 3.18 -27.58
C SER A 490 15.05 1.95 -28.04
N ASN A 491 15.13 0.91 -27.19
CA ASN A 491 15.94 -0.28 -27.47
C ASN A 491 15.09 -1.54 -27.54
N ASN A 492 14.32 -1.70 -28.62
CA ASN A 492 13.49 -2.86 -28.89
C ASN A 492 13.46 -3.17 -30.40
N THR A 493 12.90 -4.32 -30.76
CA THR A 493 12.90 -4.80 -32.15
C THR A 493 12.12 -3.88 -33.11
N LEU A 494 10.92 -3.42 -32.68
CA LEU A 494 10.08 -2.56 -33.53
C LEU A 494 10.69 -1.17 -33.69
N THR A 495 11.21 -0.55 -32.66
CA THR A 495 11.90 0.74 -32.75
C THR A 495 13.09 0.69 -33.72
N ARG A 496 13.89 -0.36 -33.66
CA ARG A 496 15.00 -0.54 -34.62
C ARG A 496 14.51 -0.70 -36.08
N ARG A 497 13.41 -1.42 -36.31
CA ARG A 497 12.80 -1.54 -37.63
C ARG A 497 12.23 -0.21 -38.11
N ILE A 498 11.54 0.53 -37.27
CA ILE A 498 11.02 1.88 -37.57
C ILE A 498 12.17 2.79 -38.01
N ALA A 499 13.27 2.85 -37.26
CA ALA A 499 14.45 3.66 -37.62
C ALA A 499 15.09 3.25 -38.98
N GLN A 500 15.04 1.96 -39.33
CA GLN A 500 15.47 1.49 -40.65
C GLN A 500 14.57 2.03 -41.78
N TYR A 501 13.25 2.06 -41.53
CA TYR A 501 12.31 2.65 -42.48
C TYR A 501 12.50 4.17 -42.60
N GLU A 502 12.69 4.88 -41.51
CA GLU A 502 13.00 6.32 -41.53
C GLU A 502 14.25 6.63 -42.34
N THR A 503 15.32 5.87 -42.16
CA THR A 503 16.55 5.99 -42.94
C THR A 503 16.30 5.73 -44.41
N LYS A 504 15.45 4.73 -44.75
CA LYS A 504 15.08 4.42 -46.13
C LYS A 504 14.26 5.55 -46.76
N ILE A 505 13.27 6.09 -46.04
CA ILE A 505 12.44 7.21 -46.49
C ILE A 505 13.33 8.42 -46.77
N SER A 506 14.21 8.82 -45.84
CA SER A 506 15.11 9.97 -46.02
C SER A 506 16.01 9.84 -47.25
N ARG A 507 16.51 8.63 -47.55
CA ARG A 507 17.27 8.38 -48.78
C ARG A 507 16.41 8.52 -50.02
N MET A 508 15.16 8.05 -49.99
CA MET A 508 14.22 8.15 -51.12
C MET A 508 13.81 9.62 -51.35
N GLU A 509 13.59 10.40 -50.32
CA GLU A 509 13.30 11.84 -50.38
C GLU A 509 14.47 12.61 -50.98
N THR A 510 15.70 12.31 -50.57
CA THR A 510 16.93 12.90 -51.15
C THR A 510 17.03 12.59 -52.65
N LEU A 511 16.75 11.35 -53.03
CA LEU A 511 16.76 10.93 -54.45
C LEU A 511 15.61 11.62 -55.22
N PHE A 512 14.44 11.74 -54.62
CA PHE A 512 13.29 12.46 -55.19
C PHE A 512 13.65 13.91 -55.48
N ALA A 513 14.17 14.64 -54.49
CA ALA A 513 14.59 16.03 -54.66
C ALA A 513 15.66 16.19 -55.78
N THR A 514 16.64 15.26 -55.82
CA THR A 514 17.67 15.28 -56.87
C THR A 514 17.08 15.07 -58.27
N LYS A 515 16.16 14.10 -58.43
CA LYS A 515 15.48 13.86 -59.70
C LYS A 515 14.58 15.00 -60.11
N GLN A 516 13.83 15.56 -59.21
CA GLN A 516 12.96 16.73 -59.42
C GLN A 516 13.80 17.91 -59.93
N GLN A 517 14.93 18.22 -59.28
CA GLN A 517 15.84 19.29 -59.70
C GLN A 517 16.45 19.03 -61.10
N ALA A 518 16.78 17.78 -61.39
CA ALA A 518 17.30 17.39 -62.69
C ALA A 518 16.24 17.57 -63.80
N LEU A 519 14.97 17.27 -63.53
CA LEU A 519 13.86 17.50 -64.47
C LEU A 519 13.65 19.01 -64.71
N TYR A 520 13.59 19.82 -63.68
CA TYR A 520 13.50 21.26 -63.83
C TYR A 520 14.66 21.84 -64.63
N SER A 521 15.88 21.39 -64.38
CA SER A 521 17.07 21.80 -65.14
C SER A 521 17.00 21.39 -66.62
N LYS A 522 16.44 20.19 -66.88
CA LYS A 522 16.21 19.72 -68.27
C LYS A 522 15.18 20.58 -68.99
N TYR A 523 14.06 20.88 -68.39
CA TYR A 523 13.01 21.71 -69.01
C TYR A 523 13.45 23.16 -69.14
N ALA A 524 14.22 23.75 -68.19
CA ALA A 524 14.83 25.06 -68.34
C ALA A 524 15.74 25.19 -69.55
N ARG A 525 16.57 24.13 -69.82
CA ARG A 525 17.39 24.10 -71.03
C ARG A 525 16.54 23.98 -72.29
N LEU A 526 15.49 23.17 -72.27
CA LEU A 526 14.56 23.03 -73.40
C LEU A 526 13.86 24.37 -73.71
N GLU A 527 13.40 25.09 -72.67
CA GLU A 527 12.79 26.41 -72.82
C GLU A 527 13.77 27.41 -73.43
N THR A 528 15.03 27.39 -72.98
CA THR A 528 16.09 28.26 -73.56
C THR A 528 16.34 27.91 -75.04
N LEU A 529 16.39 26.64 -75.40
CA LEU A 529 16.57 26.22 -76.81
C LEU A 529 15.38 26.61 -77.64
N MET A 530 14.15 26.45 -77.22
CA MET A 530 12.94 26.86 -77.93
C MET A 530 12.88 28.37 -78.14
N ASN A 531 13.22 29.17 -77.11
CA ASN A 531 13.34 30.60 -77.24
C ASN A 531 14.33 31.01 -78.29
N ASN A 532 15.51 30.34 -78.37
CA ASN A 532 16.52 30.60 -79.38
C ASN A 532 16.03 30.24 -80.80
N LEU A 533 15.34 29.08 -80.90
CA LEU A 533 14.75 28.66 -82.20
C LEU A 533 13.63 29.60 -82.67
N ASN A 534 12.75 30.02 -81.74
CA ASN A 534 11.70 31.00 -82.07
C ASN A 534 12.27 32.35 -82.53
N ASN A 535 13.32 32.83 -81.83
CA ASN A 535 14.03 34.04 -82.28
C ASN A 535 14.70 33.89 -83.62
N GLN A 536 15.32 32.75 -83.90
CA GLN A 536 15.89 32.45 -85.20
C GLN A 536 14.82 32.34 -86.32
N SER A 537 13.68 31.69 -86.03
CA SER A 537 12.52 31.59 -86.91
C SER A 537 11.93 33.00 -87.20
N SER A 538 11.76 33.83 -86.17
CA SER A 538 11.30 35.16 -86.35
C SER A 538 12.25 36.05 -87.16
N SER A 539 13.56 35.88 -86.92
CA SER A 539 14.58 36.57 -87.73
C SER A 539 14.57 36.11 -89.20
N LEU A 540 14.44 34.81 -89.45
CA LEU A 540 14.29 34.29 -90.81
C LEU A 540 13.01 34.77 -91.50
N THR A 541 11.87 34.78 -90.76
CA THR A 541 10.59 35.27 -91.32
C THR A 541 10.68 36.79 -91.62
N SER A 542 11.37 37.53 -90.82
CA SER A 542 11.60 38.97 -91.14
C SER A 542 12.53 39.17 -92.34
N MET A 543 13.50 38.28 -92.53
CA MET A 543 14.37 38.34 -93.70
C MET A 543 13.65 37.92 -95.02
N PHE A 544 12.63 37.09 -94.98
CA PHE A 544 11.82 36.72 -96.14
C PHE A 544 10.61 37.67 -96.37
N SER A 545 10.24 38.51 -95.46
CA SER A 545 9.16 39.45 -95.58
C SER A 545 9.62 40.88 -95.90
N SER A 546 10.91 41.12 -96.00
CA SER A 546 11.54 42.34 -96.55
C SER A 546 12.02 42.06 -98.02
#